data_252088b3c229fd96f213676a97b5516e
#
_entry.id   252088b3c229fd96f213676a97b5516e
#
_cell.length_a   1.000
_cell.length_b   1.000
_cell.length_c   1.000
_cell.angle_alpha   90.00
_cell.angle_beta   90.00
_cell.angle_gamma   90.00
#
_symmetry.space_group_name_H-M   'P 1'
#
loop_
_entity.id
_entity.type
_entity.pdbx_description
1 polymer ?
#
loop_
_entity_poly.entity_id
_entity_poly.type
_entity_poly.pdbx_seq_one_letter_code
_entity_poly.pdbx_strand_id
1 'polypeptide(L)'
;MIERYLTQTHFTSEEDFRDNLHFVVPETFNFAYDVMDEWAKVAPDKLALLWTSERGEELRATYAEFKEQTDQAAAYFLSLGIRRGDKVMLILKRHYQWWISMMALCKIGAVAIPATHMLTASDIVYRNQRASVKAIICVNDEYVTTQVREAMSESPTVEVLVAVNSLGQKGCPVAEGFHDWFAEWENAPTFVRPENVNVNEDTMLMYFTSGTSGEPK
;
A
#
# COMPACT_ATOMS: atom_id res chain seq x y z
N MET A 1 -10.03 10.38 19.28
CA MET A 1 -9.99 9.22 18.37
C MET A 1 -9.45 7.98 19.08
N ILE A 2 -8.34 8.08 19.78
CA ILE A 2 -7.73 6.94 20.50
C ILE A 2 -8.66 6.35 21.58
N GLU A 3 -9.54 7.17 22.16
CA GLU A 3 -10.55 6.77 23.16
C GLU A 3 -11.53 5.70 22.65
N ARG A 4 -11.60 5.49 21.33
CA ARG A 4 -12.42 4.42 20.74
C ARG A 4 -11.80 3.03 20.91
N TYR A 5 -10.48 2.99 21.07
CA TYR A 5 -9.68 1.76 21.04
C TYR A 5 -8.97 1.45 22.35
N LEU A 6 -9.14 2.33 23.35
CA LEU A 6 -8.58 2.15 24.68
C LEU A 6 -9.67 2.27 25.74
N THR A 7 -9.62 1.42 26.75
CA THR A 7 -10.51 1.52 27.92
C THR A 7 -10.19 2.72 28.79
N GLN A 8 -8.92 3.16 28.78
CA GLN A 8 -8.39 4.28 29.54
C GLN A 8 -7.28 4.97 28.75
N THR A 9 -7.22 6.30 28.79
CA THR A 9 -6.22 7.12 28.06
C THR A 9 -5.31 7.93 28.98
N HIS A 10 -5.61 7.98 30.28
CA HIS A 10 -4.82 8.66 31.29
C HIS A 10 -4.43 7.67 32.40
N PHE A 11 -3.15 7.65 32.72
CA PHE A 11 -2.58 6.73 33.71
C PHE A 11 -1.81 7.54 34.74
N THR A 12 -1.90 7.15 36.01
CA THR A 12 -1.31 7.86 37.15
C THR A 12 0.10 7.34 37.50
N SER A 13 0.44 6.13 37.02
CA SER A 13 1.73 5.48 37.24
C SER A 13 2.04 4.49 36.14
N GLU A 14 3.28 3.98 36.12
CA GLU A 14 3.68 2.88 35.23
C GLU A 14 2.91 1.58 35.54
N GLU A 15 2.64 1.30 36.80
CA GLU A 15 1.87 0.15 37.24
C GLU A 15 0.43 0.27 36.74
N ASP A 16 -0.20 1.42 36.93
CA ASP A 16 -1.55 1.73 36.42
C ASP A 16 -1.62 1.55 34.89
N PHE A 17 -0.59 2.03 34.15
CA PHE A 17 -0.52 1.85 32.70
C PHE A 17 -0.42 0.36 32.33
N ARG A 18 0.43 -0.40 33.00
CA ARG A 18 0.63 -1.83 32.72
C ARG A 18 -0.61 -2.66 32.99
N ASP A 19 -1.31 -2.34 34.07
CA ASP A 19 -2.43 -3.14 34.54
C ASP A 19 -3.76 -2.76 33.85
N ASN A 20 -3.89 -1.50 33.41
CA ASN A 20 -5.15 -0.94 32.90
C ASN A 20 -5.14 -0.53 31.42
N LEU A 21 -4.00 -0.69 30.71
CA LEU A 21 -3.98 -0.49 29.26
C LEU A 21 -4.62 -1.70 28.56
N HIS A 22 -5.86 -1.55 28.16
CA HIS A 22 -6.58 -2.56 27.38
C HIS A 22 -7.06 -1.98 26.06
N PHE A 23 -6.84 -2.73 24.98
CA PHE A 23 -7.30 -2.38 23.64
C PHE A 23 -8.70 -2.94 23.40
N VAL A 24 -9.57 -2.09 22.87
CA VAL A 24 -10.88 -2.48 22.33
C VAL A 24 -10.75 -2.52 20.82
N VAL A 25 -10.63 -3.72 20.26
CA VAL A 25 -10.45 -3.93 18.82
C VAL A 25 -11.76 -4.46 18.24
N PRO A 26 -12.40 -3.76 17.29
CA PRO A 26 -13.54 -4.29 16.54
C PRO A 26 -13.17 -5.57 15.79
N GLU A 27 -14.11 -6.50 15.59
CA GLU A 27 -13.87 -7.77 14.87
C GLU A 27 -13.40 -7.59 13.43
N THR A 28 -13.74 -6.45 12.83
CA THR A 28 -13.42 -6.12 11.44
C THR A 28 -12.62 -4.83 11.35
N PHE A 29 -11.65 -4.61 12.27
CA PHE A 29 -10.84 -3.40 12.27
C PHE A 29 -10.07 -3.25 10.95
N ASN A 30 -10.17 -2.07 10.34
CA ASN A 30 -9.46 -1.72 9.12
C ASN A 30 -8.80 -0.36 9.27
N PHE A 31 -7.48 -0.31 9.30
CA PHE A 31 -6.73 0.92 9.57
C PHE A 31 -7.09 2.06 8.61
N ALA A 32 -7.31 1.75 7.33
CA ALA A 32 -7.64 2.78 6.35
C ALA A 32 -9.02 3.41 6.63
N TYR A 33 -10.02 2.62 7.02
CA TYR A 33 -11.36 3.13 7.31
C TYR A 33 -11.49 3.67 8.73
N ASP A 34 -11.01 2.90 9.72
CA ASP A 34 -11.27 3.19 11.12
C ASP A 34 -10.33 4.26 11.70
N VAL A 35 -9.20 4.51 11.05
CA VAL A 35 -8.25 5.54 11.46
C VAL A 35 -8.15 6.65 10.41
N MET A 36 -7.73 6.34 9.18
CA MET A 36 -7.43 7.37 8.18
C MET A 36 -8.68 8.09 7.69
N ASP A 37 -9.74 7.35 7.32
CA ASP A 37 -11.00 7.95 6.86
C ASP A 37 -11.75 8.65 8.02
N GLU A 38 -11.59 8.18 9.25
CA GLU A 38 -12.15 8.88 10.41
C GLU A 38 -11.46 10.23 10.66
N TRP A 39 -10.14 10.33 10.45
CA TRP A 39 -9.46 11.64 10.48
C TRP A 39 -9.97 12.56 9.36
N ALA A 40 -10.26 12.04 8.19
CA ALA A 40 -10.86 12.83 7.10
C ALA A 40 -12.25 13.39 7.46
N LYS A 41 -13.00 12.73 8.39
CA LYS A 41 -14.29 13.24 8.89
C LYS A 41 -14.12 14.27 10.00
N VAL A 42 -13.22 14.04 10.95
CA VAL A 42 -13.11 14.89 12.15
C VAL A 42 -12.17 16.08 11.97
N ALA A 43 -11.22 16.01 11.06
CA ALA A 43 -10.25 17.05 10.78
C ALA A 43 -9.84 17.03 9.28
N PRO A 44 -10.78 17.29 8.35
CA PRO A 44 -10.56 17.15 6.90
C PRO A 44 -9.38 17.99 6.40
N ASP A 45 -9.22 19.19 6.88
CA ASP A 45 -8.20 20.16 6.43
C ASP A 45 -6.83 19.97 7.12
N LYS A 46 -6.72 19.03 8.08
CA LYS A 46 -5.45 18.74 8.73
C LYS A 46 -4.51 18.04 7.77
N LEU A 47 -3.23 18.42 7.77
CA LEU A 47 -2.19 17.78 6.95
C LEU A 47 -2.05 16.29 7.33
N ALA A 48 -2.25 15.43 6.36
CA ALA A 48 -2.09 13.97 6.46
C ALA A 48 -0.76 13.50 5.88
N LEU A 49 -0.33 14.06 4.75
CA LEU A 49 0.89 13.68 4.05
C LEU A 49 1.66 14.92 3.61
N LEU A 50 2.92 14.99 3.99
CA LEU A 50 3.91 15.88 3.38
C LEU A 50 5.00 15.01 2.76
N TRP A 51 5.14 15.10 1.45
CA TRP A 51 6.16 14.39 0.71
C TRP A 51 7.04 15.37 -0.06
N THR A 52 8.35 15.12 -0.06
CA THR A 52 9.32 15.88 -0.84
C THR A 52 10.26 14.93 -1.57
N SER A 53 10.63 15.27 -2.81
CA SER A 53 11.63 14.54 -3.58
C SER A 53 13.04 15.17 -3.46
N GLU A 54 14.04 14.41 -3.87
CA GLU A 54 15.42 14.92 -3.97
C GLU A 54 15.57 16.04 -5.03
N ARG A 55 14.59 16.19 -5.92
CA ARG A 55 14.54 17.24 -6.95
C ARG A 55 13.80 18.49 -6.49
N GLY A 56 13.36 18.54 -5.23
CA GLY A 56 12.62 19.66 -4.66
C GLY A 56 11.13 19.68 -5.01
N GLU A 57 10.59 18.59 -5.54
CA GLU A 57 9.14 18.44 -5.69
C GLU A 57 8.50 18.28 -4.32
N GLU A 58 7.34 18.88 -4.12
CA GLU A 58 6.57 18.78 -2.88
C GLU A 58 5.12 18.39 -3.17
N LEU A 59 4.57 17.51 -2.36
CA LEU A 59 3.17 17.18 -2.33
C LEU A 59 2.67 17.31 -0.90
N ARG A 60 1.61 18.11 -0.73
CA ARG A 60 0.87 18.21 0.52
C ARG A 60 -0.52 17.66 0.28
N ALA A 61 -0.99 16.80 1.16
CA ALA A 61 -2.36 16.32 1.14
C ALA A 61 -2.95 16.41 2.55
N THR A 62 -4.12 17.01 2.65
CA THR A 62 -4.96 16.97 3.84
C THR A 62 -5.54 15.57 4.03
N TYR A 63 -6.17 15.29 5.17
CA TYR A 63 -6.86 14.00 5.37
C TYR A 63 -8.00 13.79 4.38
N ALA A 64 -8.72 14.85 4.02
CA ALA A 64 -9.78 14.76 3.00
C ALA A 64 -9.20 14.37 1.63
N GLU A 65 -8.17 15.09 1.17
CA GLU A 65 -7.50 14.81 -0.11
C GLU A 65 -6.80 13.44 -0.12
N PHE A 66 -6.18 13.05 0.99
CA PHE A 66 -5.53 11.74 1.11
C PHE A 66 -6.57 10.60 1.05
N LYS A 67 -7.73 10.78 1.71
CA LYS A 67 -8.85 9.84 1.59
C LYS A 67 -9.33 9.71 0.14
N GLU A 68 -9.54 10.83 -0.54
CA GLU A 68 -9.95 10.85 -1.95
C GLU A 68 -8.95 10.11 -2.85
N GLN A 69 -7.66 10.39 -2.69
CA GLN A 69 -6.58 9.73 -3.43
C GLN A 69 -6.52 8.21 -3.16
N THR A 70 -6.73 7.81 -1.92
CA THR A 70 -6.73 6.37 -1.56
C THR A 70 -7.99 5.64 -2.02
N ASP A 71 -9.14 6.32 -2.04
CA ASP A 71 -10.37 5.78 -2.63
C ASP A 71 -10.21 5.58 -4.15
N GLN A 72 -9.64 6.58 -4.84
CA GLN A 72 -9.35 6.51 -6.26
C GLN A 72 -8.39 5.36 -6.59
N ALA A 73 -7.32 5.20 -5.81
CA ALA A 73 -6.38 4.10 -5.98
C ALA A 73 -7.01 2.72 -5.69
N ALA A 74 -7.89 2.64 -4.69
CA ALA A 74 -8.63 1.43 -4.38
C ALA A 74 -9.56 1.02 -5.55
N ALA A 75 -10.26 1.98 -6.14
CA ALA A 75 -11.08 1.75 -7.33
C ALA A 75 -10.23 1.30 -8.53
N TYR A 76 -9.08 1.94 -8.73
CA TYR A 76 -8.13 1.55 -9.77
C TYR A 76 -7.65 0.10 -9.59
N PHE A 77 -7.23 -0.28 -8.40
CA PHE A 77 -6.79 -1.65 -8.13
C PHE A 77 -7.91 -2.68 -8.33
N LEU A 78 -9.14 -2.33 -7.93
CA LEU A 78 -10.30 -3.18 -8.21
C LEU A 78 -10.56 -3.32 -9.72
N SER A 79 -10.36 -2.27 -10.52
CA SER A 79 -10.53 -2.33 -11.99
C SER A 79 -9.48 -3.22 -12.65
N LEU A 80 -8.28 -3.31 -12.08
CA LEU A 80 -7.21 -4.23 -12.50
C LEU A 80 -7.42 -5.69 -12.02
N GLY A 81 -8.53 -5.99 -11.34
CA GLY A 81 -8.83 -7.34 -10.88
C GLY A 81 -8.19 -7.72 -9.54
N ILE A 82 -7.58 -6.79 -8.80
CA ILE A 82 -7.04 -7.05 -7.45
C ILE A 82 -8.20 -7.15 -6.46
N ARG A 83 -8.18 -8.15 -5.59
CA ARG A 83 -9.27 -8.47 -4.65
C ARG A 83 -8.70 -8.78 -3.25
N ARG A 84 -9.61 -8.94 -2.26
CA ARG A 84 -9.26 -9.38 -0.90
C ARG A 84 -8.38 -10.62 -0.93
N GLY A 85 -7.30 -10.59 -0.16
CA GLY A 85 -6.33 -11.68 -0.03
C GLY A 85 -5.29 -11.75 -1.15
N ASP A 86 -5.45 -11.01 -2.25
CA ASP A 86 -4.43 -10.92 -3.30
C ASP A 86 -3.17 -10.23 -2.77
N LYS A 87 -1.99 -10.74 -3.14
CA LYS A 87 -0.69 -10.20 -2.71
C LYS A 87 -0.17 -9.26 -3.78
N VAL A 88 0.18 -8.04 -3.34
CA VAL A 88 0.66 -6.97 -4.22
C VAL A 88 2.03 -6.51 -3.74
N MET A 89 3.06 -6.72 -4.58
CA MET A 89 4.41 -6.25 -4.27
C MET A 89 4.57 -4.78 -4.63
N LEU A 90 5.12 -3.99 -3.70
CA LEU A 90 5.34 -2.55 -3.84
C LEU A 90 6.84 -2.24 -3.90
N ILE A 91 7.37 -1.93 -5.09
CA ILE A 91 8.77 -1.55 -5.34
C ILE A 91 8.81 -0.05 -5.66
N LEU A 92 8.42 0.80 -4.73
CA LEU A 92 8.10 2.21 -4.98
C LEU A 92 9.14 3.21 -4.44
N LYS A 93 10.33 2.74 -4.02
CA LYS A 93 11.35 3.63 -3.43
C LYS A 93 10.69 4.52 -2.36
N ARG A 94 10.83 5.85 -2.53
CA ARG A 94 10.21 6.86 -1.66
C ARG A 94 9.14 7.69 -2.38
N HIS A 95 8.49 7.15 -3.40
CA HIS A 95 7.39 7.80 -4.10
C HIS A 95 6.18 7.90 -3.17
N TYR A 96 5.44 9.02 -3.21
CA TYR A 96 4.27 9.22 -2.34
C TYR A 96 3.14 8.23 -2.62
N GLN A 97 3.11 7.65 -3.81
CA GLN A 97 2.18 6.58 -4.19
C GLN A 97 2.34 5.33 -3.32
N TRP A 98 3.46 5.18 -2.62
CA TRP A 98 3.62 4.09 -1.65
C TRP A 98 2.58 4.16 -0.53
N TRP A 99 2.40 5.35 0.08
CA TRP A 99 1.40 5.56 1.15
C TRP A 99 -0.03 5.42 0.63
N ILE A 100 -0.30 5.94 -0.57
CA ILE A 100 -1.59 5.80 -1.23
C ILE A 100 -1.89 4.33 -1.50
N SER A 101 -0.94 3.57 -2.07
CA SER A 101 -1.10 2.14 -2.37
C SER A 101 -1.34 1.32 -1.12
N MET A 102 -0.57 1.57 -0.04
CA MET A 102 -0.75 0.87 1.24
C MET A 102 -2.17 1.01 1.79
N MET A 103 -2.71 2.22 1.79
CA MET A 103 -4.07 2.47 2.26
C MET A 103 -5.13 1.94 1.30
N ALA A 104 -4.92 2.08 -0.01
CA ALA A 104 -5.83 1.55 -1.03
C ALA A 104 -5.94 0.02 -0.96
N LEU A 105 -4.83 -0.69 -0.82
CA LEU A 105 -4.81 -2.15 -0.64
C LEU A 105 -5.51 -2.56 0.66
N CYS A 106 -5.29 -1.83 1.75
CA CYS A 106 -6.01 -2.03 3.01
C CYS A 106 -7.53 -1.85 2.81
N LYS A 107 -7.98 -0.84 2.05
CA LYS A 107 -9.41 -0.59 1.75
C LYS A 107 -10.08 -1.72 0.99
N ILE A 108 -9.34 -2.49 0.21
CA ILE A 108 -9.90 -3.63 -0.55
C ILE A 108 -9.55 -4.98 0.04
N GLY A 109 -8.87 -5.01 1.21
CA GLY A 109 -8.46 -6.24 1.90
C GLY A 109 -7.36 -7.03 1.18
N ALA A 110 -6.59 -6.39 0.30
CA ALA A 110 -5.44 -7.00 -0.34
C ALA A 110 -4.19 -6.89 0.55
N VAL A 111 -3.23 -7.78 0.34
CA VAL A 111 -2.00 -7.88 1.13
C VAL A 111 -0.88 -7.11 0.46
N ALA A 112 -0.35 -6.10 1.12
CA ALA A 112 0.80 -5.36 0.62
C ALA A 112 2.12 -6.08 0.98
N ILE A 113 3.05 -6.14 0.00
CA ILE A 113 4.41 -6.66 0.18
C ILE A 113 5.42 -5.56 -0.17
N PRO A 114 5.81 -4.70 0.77
CA PRO A 114 6.85 -3.72 0.53
C PRO A 114 8.19 -4.38 0.19
N ALA A 115 8.83 -3.89 -0.87
CA ALA A 115 10.09 -4.43 -1.34
C ALA A 115 11.06 -3.32 -1.76
N THR A 116 12.36 -3.60 -1.62
CA THR A 116 13.40 -2.68 -2.06
C THR A 116 13.52 -2.65 -3.58
N HIS A 117 13.91 -1.49 -4.11
CA HIS A 117 14.20 -1.30 -5.53
C HIS A 117 15.53 -1.93 -5.99
N MET A 118 16.29 -2.50 -5.07
CA MET A 118 17.57 -3.16 -5.36
C MET A 118 17.43 -4.67 -5.67
N LEU A 119 16.19 -5.18 -5.72
CA LEU A 119 15.96 -6.58 -6.05
C LEU A 119 16.41 -6.91 -7.46
N THR A 120 17.07 -8.05 -7.60
CA THR A 120 17.35 -8.69 -8.89
C THR A 120 16.13 -9.47 -9.39
N ALA A 121 16.13 -9.87 -10.64
CA ALA A 121 15.05 -10.71 -11.20
C ALA A 121 14.86 -12.01 -10.40
N SER A 122 15.94 -12.67 -9.99
CA SER A 122 15.86 -13.88 -9.16
C SER A 122 15.25 -13.63 -7.77
N ASP A 123 15.57 -12.48 -7.17
CA ASP A 123 14.96 -12.07 -5.89
C ASP A 123 13.44 -11.85 -6.02
N ILE A 124 13.02 -11.28 -7.16
CA ILE A 124 11.60 -11.04 -7.48
C ILE A 124 10.90 -12.37 -7.72
N VAL A 125 11.48 -13.26 -8.53
CA VAL A 125 10.96 -14.62 -8.77
C VAL A 125 10.72 -15.36 -7.47
N TYR A 126 11.74 -15.39 -6.60
CA TYR A 126 11.64 -16.05 -5.31
C TYR A 126 10.44 -15.55 -4.49
N ARG A 127 10.27 -14.22 -4.38
CA ARG A 127 9.15 -13.61 -3.63
C ARG A 127 7.80 -13.87 -4.29
N ASN A 128 7.75 -13.78 -5.61
CA ASN A 128 6.53 -14.02 -6.38
C ASN A 128 6.02 -15.44 -6.18
N GLN A 129 6.90 -16.42 -6.27
CA GLN A 129 6.56 -17.83 -6.06
C GLN A 129 6.21 -18.11 -4.60
N ARG A 130 7.01 -17.60 -3.66
CA ARG A 130 6.82 -17.87 -2.22
C ARG A 130 5.52 -17.28 -1.67
N ALA A 131 5.13 -16.10 -2.12
CA ALA A 131 3.93 -15.40 -1.66
C ALA A 131 2.75 -15.54 -2.63
N SER A 132 2.90 -16.15 -3.80
CA SER A 132 1.89 -16.15 -4.86
C SER A 132 1.44 -14.72 -5.21
N VAL A 133 2.41 -13.87 -5.53
CA VAL A 133 2.16 -12.46 -5.87
C VAL A 133 1.32 -12.37 -7.12
N LYS A 134 0.24 -11.58 -7.07
CA LYS A 134 -0.67 -11.34 -8.20
C LYS A 134 -0.36 -10.06 -8.98
N ALA A 135 0.12 -9.04 -8.28
CA ALA A 135 0.42 -7.76 -8.92
C ALA A 135 1.75 -7.18 -8.40
N ILE A 136 2.45 -6.45 -9.26
CA ILE A 136 3.63 -5.68 -8.89
C ILE A 136 3.39 -4.23 -9.29
N ILE A 137 3.53 -3.32 -8.30
CA ILE A 137 3.51 -1.88 -8.52
C ILE A 137 4.92 -1.36 -8.27
N CYS A 138 5.57 -0.84 -9.30
CA CYS A 138 6.97 -0.41 -9.19
C CYS A 138 7.20 0.99 -9.76
N VAL A 139 8.32 1.60 -9.39
CA VAL A 139 8.75 2.85 -10.03
C VAL A 139 9.09 2.60 -11.50
N ASN A 140 8.77 3.57 -12.37
CA ASN A 140 9.16 3.56 -13.78
C ASN A 140 10.64 3.96 -13.92
N ASP A 141 11.50 3.08 -13.42
CA ASP A 141 12.96 3.21 -13.44
C ASP A 141 13.49 2.05 -14.29
N GLU A 142 14.39 2.31 -15.23
CA GLU A 142 14.87 1.32 -16.21
C GLU A 142 15.41 0.04 -15.55
N TYR A 143 16.18 0.17 -14.48
CA TYR A 143 16.66 -0.99 -13.75
C TYR A 143 15.51 -1.80 -13.16
N VAL A 144 14.60 -1.14 -12.41
CA VAL A 144 13.51 -1.84 -11.72
C VAL A 144 12.56 -2.52 -12.71
N THR A 145 12.13 -1.82 -13.76
CA THR A 145 11.21 -2.38 -14.76
C THR A 145 11.85 -3.50 -15.56
N THR A 146 13.16 -3.45 -15.79
CA THR A 146 13.91 -4.55 -16.42
C THR A 146 13.93 -5.79 -15.51
N GLN A 147 14.30 -5.63 -14.24
CA GLN A 147 14.32 -6.76 -13.30
C GLN A 147 12.93 -7.38 -13.11
N VAL A 148 11.87 -6.56 -13.04
CA VAL A 148 10.50 -7.04 -12.98
C VAL A 148 10.14 -7.82 -14.25
N ARG A 149 10.43 -7.30 -15.44
CA ARG A 149 10.14 -7.98 -16.71
C ARG A 149 10.85 -9.33 -16.84
N GLU A 150 12.13 -9.38 -16.52
CA GLU A 150 12.93 -10.61 -16.56
C GLU A 150 12.35 -11.69 -15.62
N ALA A 151 11.82 -11.29 -14.48
CA ALA A 151 11.21 -12.21 -13.52
C ALA A 151 9.90 -12.84 -14.00
N MET A 152 9.20 -12.27 -15.00
CA MET A 152 7.85 -12.71 -15.38
C MET A 152 7.81 -14.11 -15.96
N SER A 153 8.87 -14.55 -16.67
CA SER A 153 8.93 -15.89 -17.24
C SER A 153 8.83 -17.03 -16.20
N GLU A 154 9.19 -16.73 -14.94
CA GLU A 154 9.17 -17.67 -13.82
C GLU A 154 8.17 -17.26 -12.72
N SER A 155 7.29 -16.31 -13.00
CA SER A 155 6.31 -15.74 -12.05
C SER A 155 4.87 -15.90 -12.56
N PRO A 156 4.36 -17.13 -12.73
CA PRO A 156 3.08 -17.38 -13.40
C PRO A 156 1.84 -16.85 -12.64
N THR A 157 1.99 -16.48 -11.39
CA THR A 157 0.89 -15.89 -10.58
C THR A 157 0.72 -14.39 -10.79
N VAL A 158 1.74 -13.73 -11.35
CA VAL A 158 1.70 -12.27 -11.58
C VAL A 158 0.91 -11.97 -12.84
N GLU A 159 -0.22 -11.31 -12.67
CA GLU A 159 -1.17 -10.96 -13.73
C GLU A 159 -1.12 -9.47 -14.08
N VAL A 160 -0.67 -8.62 -13.15
CA VAL A 160 -0.76 -7.16 -13.26
C VAL A 160 0.59 -6.52 -12.95
N LEU A 161 1.07 -5.68 -13.86
CA LEU A 161 2.25 -4.84 -13.67
C LEU A 161 1.85 -3.38 -13.80
N VAL A 162 2.17 -2.55 -12.79
CA VAL A 162 1.90 -1.12 -12.80
C VAL A 162 3.21 -0.36 -12.63
N ALA A 163 3.47 0.60 -13.51
CA ALA A 163 4.62 1.48 -13.41
C ALA A 163 4.20 2.89 -12.94
N VAL A 164 4.99 3.45 -12.04
CA VAL A 164 4.74 4.75 -11.41
C VAL A 164 5.86 5.70 -11.77
N ASN A 165 5.53 6.76 -12.51
CA ASN A 165 6.42 7.89 -12.76
C ASN A 165 6.58 8.77 -11.52
N SER A 166 7.70 9.52 -11.42
CA SER A 166 7.80 10.60 -10.43
C SER A 166 6.80 11.72 -10.78
N LEU A 167 6.51 12.59 -9.81
CA LEU A 167 5.56 13.70 -10.00
C LEU A 167 5.95 14.59 -11.19
N GLY A 168 7.23 14.95 -11.32
CA GLY A 168 7.76 15.75 -12.42
C GLY A 168 7.84 15.01 -13.76
N GLN A 169 7.57 13.71 -13.80
CA GLN A 169 7.52 12.88 -15.00
C GLN A 169 6.08 12.41 -15.33
N LYS A 170 5.07 13.02 -14.70
CA LYS A 170 3.67 12.73 -15.02
C LYS A 170 3.44 12.96 -16.53
N GLY A 171 2.83 11.97 -17.20
CA GLY A 171 2.60 11.97 -18.64
C GLY A 171 3.78 11.48 -19.50
N CYS A 172 4.93 11.14 -18.91
CA CYS A 172 5.98 10.41 -19.63
C CYS A 172 5.55 8.95 -19.85
N PRO A 173 5.94 8.33 -20.97
CA PRO A 173 5.63 6.92 -21.23
C PRO A 173 6.18 6.01 -20.13
N VAL A 174 5.45 4.97 -19.79
CA VAL A 174 5.94 3.88 -18.92
C VAL A 174 6.54 2.74 -19.75
N ALA A 175 7.25 1.86 -19.09
CA ALA A 175 7.84 0.69 -19.73
C ALA A 175 6.75 -0.19 -20.38
N GLU A 176 7.08 -0.79 -21.54
CA GLU A 176 6.17 -1.68 -22.26
C GLU A 176 5.75 -2.87 -21.39
N GLY A 177 4.45 -3.21 -21.44
CA GLY A 177 3.86 -4.27 -20.64
C GLY A 177 3.40 -3.87 -19.26
N PHE A 178 3.54 -2.57 -18.90
CA PHE A 178 3.06 -2.03 -17.65
C PHE A 178 1.87 -1.10 -17.86
N HIS A 179 0.91 -1.16 -16.95
CA HIS A 179 -0.11 -0.14 -16.79
C HIS A 179 0.51 1.18 -16.32
N ASP A 180 0.05 2.29 -16.84
CA ASP A 180 0.49 3.63 -16.43
C ASP A 180 -0.38 4.11 -15.25
N TRP A 181 0.24 4.20 -14.05
CA TRP A 181 -0.44 4.70 -12.86
C TRP A 181 -1.19 6.00 -13.10
N PHE A 182 -0.52 7.03 -13.62
CA PHE A 182 -1.15 8.34 -13.76
C PHE A 182 -2.24 8.39 -14.83
N ALA A 183 -2.04 7.73 -15.97
CA ALA A 183 -3.01 7.73 -17.06
C ALA A 183 -4.29 6.97 -16.69
N GLU A 184 -4.16 5.88 -15.92
CA GLU A 184 -5.28 5.01 -15.61
C GLU A 184 -5.96 5.33 -14.27
N TRP A 185 -5.17 5.72 -13.25
CA TRP A 185 -5.67 6.05 -11.92
C TRP A 185 -6.69 7.21 -11.95
N GLU A 186 -6.42 8.27 -12.73
CA GLU A 186 -7.32 9.43 -12.86
C GLU A 186 -8.65 9.08 -13.53
N ASN A 187 -8.69 8.00 -14.29
CA ASN A 187 -9.88 7.51 -15.01
C ASN A 187 -10.56 6.32 -14.33
N ALA A 188 -10.11 5.95 -13.13
CA ALA A 188 -10.71 4.85 -12.38
C ALA A 188 -12.20 5.16 -12.05
N PRO A 189 -13.05 4.13 -11.93
CA PRO A 189 -14.44 4.29 -11.52
C PRO A 189 -14.57 4.92 -10.14
N THR A 190 -15.75 5.41 -9.80
CA THR A 190 -16.04 5.84 -8.43
C THR A 190 -15.87 4.67 -7.46
N PHE A 191 -15.12 4.88 -6.40
CA PHE A 191 -14.89 3.86 -5.40
C PHE A 191 -16.17 3.53 -4.64
N VAL A 192 -16.48 2.24 -4.59
CA VAL A 192 -17.52 1.71 -3.72
C VAL A 192 -16.87 0.76 -2.74
N ARG A 193 -17.01 1.03 -1.44
CA ARG A 193 -16.45 0.18 -0.39
C ARG A 193 -16.99 -1.25 -0.54
N PRO A 194 -16.12 -2.26 -0.72
CA PRO A 194 -16.57 -3.63 -0.77
C PRO A 194 -17.21 -4.07 0.55
N GLU A 195 -18.19 -4.98 0.48
CA GLU A 195 -18.67 -5.68 1.66
C GLU A 195 -17.62 -6.69 2.16
N ASN A 196 -17.56 -6.91 3.47
CA ASN A 196 -16.67 -7.91 4.09
C ASN A 196 -15.20 -7.75 3.66
N VAL A 197 -14.66 -6.53 3.76
CA VAL A 197 -13.28 -6.19 3.33
C VAL A 197 -12.25 -7.06 4.03
N ASN A 198 -12.38 -7.22 5.35
CA ASN A 198 -11.45 -7.99 6.16
C ASN A 198 -12.07 -8.44 7.49
N VAL A 199 -11.42 -9.42 8.10
CA VAL A 199 -11.50 -9.76 9.53
C VAL A 199 -10.12 -9.55 10.15
N ASN A 200 -10.02 -9.53 11.49
CA ASN A 200 -8.75 -9.22 12.17
C ASN A 200 -7.65 -10.27 11.93
N GLU A 201 -8.02 -11.49 11.57
CA GLU A 201 -7.09 -12.57 11.22
C GLU A 201 -6.54 -12.47 9.80
N ASP A 202 -7.11 -11.62 8.95
CA ASP A 202 -6.62 -11.43 7.58
C ASP A 202 -5.23 -10.77 7.60
N THR A 203 -4.36 -11.29 6.77
CA THR A 203 -3.04 -10.68 6.57
C THR A 203 -3.20 -9.34 5.82
N MET A 204 -2.80 -8.25 6.44
CA MET A 204 -2.75 -6.92 5.81
C MET A 204 -1.41 -6.66 5.13
N LEU A 205 -0.33 -7.18 5.71
CA LEU A 205 1.04 -6.82 5.36
C LEU A 205 1.97 -8.03 5.48
N MET A 206 2.84 -8.21 4.51
CA MET A 206 3.83 -9.27 4.50
C MET A 206 5.21 -8.68 4.18
N TYR A 207 6.23 -9.07 4.97
CA TYR A 207 7.61 -8.69 4.75
C TYR A 207 8.50 -9.91 4.53
N PHE A 208 9.45 -9.76 3.63
CA PHE A 208 10.58 -10.67 3.53
C PHE A 208 11.75 -10.09 4.32
N THR A 209 12.23 -10.84 5.29
CA THR A 209 13.40 -10.47 6.10
C THR A 209 14.64 -11.22 5.63
N SER A 210 15.84 -10.67 5.86
CA SER A 210 17.08 -11.38 5.60
C SER A 210 17.14 -12.64 6.47
N GLY A 211 17.13 -13.80 5.83
CA GLY A 211 17.27 -15.08 6.52
C GLY A 211 18.69 -15.26 7.08
N THR A 212 18.81 -15.84 8.27
CA THR A 212 20.11 -16.24 8.84
C THR A 212 20.77 -17.42 8.10
N SER A 213 20.04 -18.07 7.21
CA SER A 213 20.45 -19.29 6.47
C SER A 213 20.48 -19.11 4.95
N GLY A 214 20.56 -17.86 4.43
CA GLY A 214 20.73 -17.54 3.01
C GLY A 214 19.48 -16.98 2.36
N GLU A 215 18.40 -17.73 2.24
CA GLU A 215 17.19 -17.27 1.56
C GLU A 215 16.33 -16.36 2.47
N PRO A 216 15.67 -15.31 1.91
CA PRO A 216 14.72 -14.47 2.65
C PRO A 216 13.56 -15.28 3.22
N LYS A 217 13.09 -14.90 4.41
CA LYS A 217 11.96 -15.55 5.09
C LYS A 217 10.77 -14.62 5.16
#